data_6af456d1b6c548459a695c7e2a99df26
#
_entry.id   6af456d1b6c548459a695c7e2a99df26
#
_cell.length_a   1.000
_cell.length_b   1.000
_cell.length_c   1.000
_cell.angle_alpha   90.00
_cell.angle_beta   90.00
_cell.angle_gamma   90.00
#
_symmetry.space_group_name_H-M   'P 1'
#
loop_
_entity.id
_entity.type
_entity.pdbx_description
1 polymer ?
#
loop_
_entity_poly.entity_id
_entity_poly.type
_entity_poly.pdbx_seq_one_letter_code
_entity_poly.pdbx_strand_id
1 'polypeptide(L)'
;MLFPKEVHLMRSDKSANKEFLWLALAAALVLLAAILPAEVKSQSQPAIYDPAADMKALISAAVEKAGVENRNILLIFGGNWCPWCHRLHELFTSDPQVKRILAERYLLLLVDVGEKPGQPLNRDLVELYRVKGFGYPALAVLDKQGHLLSAQSTGVLEKGKGHDPAKVLAFLKTQIGS
;
A
#
# COMPACT_ATOMS: atom_id res chain seq x y z
N MET A 1 -73.15 66.04 7.75
CA MET A 1 -72.28 65.35 8.73
C MET A 1 -71.29 64.51 7.98
N LEU A 2 -70.09 64.98 7.93
CA LEU A 2 -68.96 64.40 7.13
C LEU A 2 -68.01 63.73 8.16
N PHE A 3 -67.78 62.44 7.99
CA PHE A 3 -66.72 61.72 8.75
C PHE A 3 -65.42 61.69 7.92
N PRO A 4 -64.28 62.04 8.46
CA PRO A 4 -63.01 61.91 7.74
C PRO A 4 -62.51 60.47 7.81
N LYS A 5 -62.11 59.95 6.65
CA LYS A 5 -61.35 58.66 6.54
C LYS A 5 -59.91 58.94 6.95
N GLU A 6 -59.47 58.27 8.00
CA GLU A 6 -58.05 58.17 8.36
C GLU A 6 -57.37 57.19 7.41
N VAL A 7 -56.41 57.67 6.69
CA VAL A 7 -55.51 56.86 5.83
C VAL A 7 -54.33 56.48 6.71
N HIS A 8 -54.29 55.22 7.12
CA HIS A 8 -53.15 54.65 7.84
C HIS A 8 -52.02 54.39 6.82
N LEU A 9 -51.02 55.25 6.81
CA LEU A 9 -49.77 55.03 6.06
C LEU A 9 -49.03 53.86 6.73
N MET A 10 -49.00 52.71 6.08
CA MET A 10 -48.07 51.63 6.46
C MET A 10 -46.65 52.07 6.22
N ARG A 11 -45.96 52.40 7.31
CA ARG A 11 -44.52 52.72 7.33
C ARG A 11 -43.77 51.44 7.04
N SER A 12 -43.28 51.28 5.83
CA SER A 12 -42.41 50.17 5.44
C SER A 12 -41.14 50.20 6.27
N ASP A 13 -40.99 49.24 7.18
CA ASP A 13 -39.83 49.11 8.02
C ASP A 13 -38.65 48.52 7.23
N LYS A 14 -37.79 49.41 6.70
CA LYS A 14 -36.61 48.99 5.93
C LYS A 14 -35.53 48.38 6.80
N SER A 15 -35.66 48.40 8.16
CA SER A 15 -34.68 47.83 9.06
C SER A 15 -34.81 46.30 9.14
N ALA A 16 -36.05 45.77 9.17
CA ALA A 16 -36.34 44.37 9.25
C ALA A 16 -35.79 43.57 8.03
N ASN A 17 -35.78 44.19 6.86
CA ASN A 17 -35.23 43.55 5.64
C ASN A 17 -33.72 43.36 5.67
N LYS A 18 -32.98 44.23 6.35
CA LYS A 18 -31.50 44.09 6.46
C LYS A 18 -31.11 42.93 7.39
N GLU A 19 -31.77 42.80 8.51
CA GLU A 19 -31.53 41.71 9.45
C GLU A 19 -31.83 40.34 8.83
N PHE A 20 -32.96 40.24 8.07
CA PHE A 20 -33.29 39.02 7.34
C PHE A 20 -32.27 38.68 6.24
N LEU A 21 -31.73 39.67 5.59
CA LEU A 21 -30.72 39.49 4.54
C LEU A 21 -29.39 38.97 5.11
N TRP A 22 -28.96 39.51 6.27
CA TRP A 22 -27.77 39.05 6.95
C TRP A 22 -27.90 37.62 7.49
N LEU A 23 -29.03 37.26 8.05
CA LEU A 23 -29.33 35.92 8.52
C LEU A 23 -29.38 34.90 7.36
N ALA A 24 -29.95 35.29 6.23
CA ALA A 24 -29.99 34.46 5.02
C ALA A 24 -28.59 34.24 4.42
N LEU A 25 -27.75 35.26 4.40
CA LEU A 25 -26.35 35.16 3.94
C LEU A 25 -25.49 34.30 4.88
N ALA A 26 -25.68 34.45 6.20
CA ALA A 26 -24.98 33.62 7.19
C ALA A 26 -25.39 32.13 7.06
N ALA A 27 -26.68 31.83 6.88
CA ALA A 27 -27.17 30.48 6.67
C ALA A 27 -26.64 29.86 5.35
N ALA A 28 -26.57 30.66 4.27
CA ALA A 28 -26.01 30.22 2.98
C ALA A 28 -24.51 29.90 3.07
N LEU A 29 -23.74 30.71 3.85
CA LEU A 29 -22.31 30.45 4.08
C LEU A 29 -22.08 29.20 4.89
N VAL A 30 -22.90 28.90 5.90
CA VAL A 30 -22.82 27.68 6.70
C VAL A 30 -23.17 26.45 5.84
N LEU A 31 -24.18 26.55 4.99
CA LEU A 31 -24.55 25.47 4.06
C LEU A 31 -23.46 25.23 2.99
N LEU A 32 -22.80 26.28 2.50
CA LEU A 32 -21.71 26.16 1.54
C LEU A 32 -20.47 25.50 2.16
N ALA A 33 -20.18 25.75 3.43
CA ALA A 33 -19.09 25.09 4.16
C ALA A 33 -19.33 23.58 4.38
N ALA A 34 -20.60 23.15 4.45
CA ALA A 34 -20.96 21.73 4.61
C ALA A 34 -20.84 20.92 3.29
N ILE A 35 -20.68 21.61 2.14
CA ILE A 35 -20.56 20.97 0.82
C ILE A 35 -19.09 20.82 0.39
N LEU A 36 -18.13 21.39 1.17
CA LEU A 36 -16.72 21.17 0.89
C LEU A 36 -16.44 19.66 1.02
N PRO A 37 -15.96 19.00 -0.05
CA PRO A 37 -15.59 17.60 0.05
C PRO A 37 -14.54 17.47 1.14
N ALA A 38 -14.81 16.63 2.14
CA ALA A 38 -13.79 16.23 3.09
C ALA A 38 -12.59 15.77 2.26
N GLU A 39 -11.43 16.40 2.45
CA GLU A 39 -10.20 15.93 1.83
C GLU A 39 -10.05 14.46 2.19
N VAL A 40 -10.26 13.60 1.20
CA VAL A 40 -9.92 12.18 1.31
C VAL A 40 -8.41 12.16 1.42
N LYS A 41 -7.89 12.19 2.65
CA LYS A 41 -6.49 11.87 2.92
C LYS A 41 -6.27 10.50 2.32
N SER A 42 -5.63 10.46 1.16
CA SER A 42 -5.09 9.23 0.60
C SER A 42 -4.21 8.63 1.70
N GLN A 43 -4.68 7.59 2.37
CA GLN A 43 -3.89 6.86 3.35
C GLN A 43 -2.78 6.18 2.55
N SER A 44 -1.61 6.82 2.51
CA SER A 44 -0.42 6.17 1.99
C SER A 44 -0.19 4.93 2.86
N GLN A 45 -0.18 3.77 2.22
CA GLN A 45 0.14 2.53 2.92
C GLN A 45 1.53 2.68 3.58
N PRO A 46 1.73 2.13 4.80
CA PRO A 46 3.03 2.23 5.47
C PRO A 46 4.11 1.62 4.58
N ALA A 47 5.29 2.25 4.57
CA ALA A 47 6.43 1.76 3.81
C ALA A 47 6.86 0.38 4.35
N ILE A 48 6.98 -0.60 3.45
CA ILE A 48 7.45 -1.95 3.75
C ILE A 48 8.82 -2.24 3.13
N TYR A 49 9.21 -1.49 2.10
CA TYR A 49 10.54 -1.54 1.49
C TYR A 49 11.38 -0.36 1.97
N ASP A 50 12.67 -0.58 2.19
CA ASP A 50 13.65 0.46 2.49
C ASP A 50 14.50 0.76 1.24
N PRO A 51 14.28 1.90 0.56
CA PRO A 51 15.04 2.24 -0.65
C PRO A 51 16.51 2.61 -0.38
N ALA A 52 16.87 2.86 0.89
CA ALA A 52 18.24 3.18 1.30
C ALA A 52 19.04 1.93 1.72
N ALA A 53 18.41 0.75 1.80
CA ALA A 53 19.06 -0.47 2.24
C ALA A 53 20.17 -0.92 1.26
N ASP A 54 21.35 -1.25 1.80
CA ASP A 54 22.38 -1.96 1.03
C ASP A 54 21.97 -3.45 0.91
N MET A 55 21.23 -3.74 -0.16
CA MET A 55 20.69 -5.09 -0.36
C MET A 55 21.77 -6.14 -0.57
N LYS A 56 22.96 -5.78 -1.10
CA LYS A 56 24.06 -6.72 -1.28
C LYS A 56 24.63 -7.14 0.07
N ALA A 57 24.85 -6.17 0.96
CA ALA A 57 25.30 -6.45 2.32
C ALA A 57 24.26 -7.27 3.09
N LEU A 58 22.96 -6.93 2.96
CA LEU A 58 21.89 -7.67 3.63
C LEU A 58 21.75 -9.11 3.13
N ILE A 59 21.90 -9.35 1.81
CA ILE A 59 21.87 -10.70 1.25
C ILE A 59 23.08 -11.50 1.72
N SER A 60 24.28 -10.89 1.75
CA SER A 60 25.49 -11.55 2.27
C SER A 60 25.31 -12.00 3.73
N ALA A 61 24.84 -11.10 4.59
CA ALA A 61 24.56 -11.42 5.99
C ALA A 61 23.45 -12.48 6.13
N ALA A 62 22.43 -12.46 5.25
CA ALA A 62 21.39 -13.47 5.25
C ALA A 62 21.93 -14.85 4.85
N VAL A 63 22.87 -14.94 3.92
CA VAL A 63 23.51 -16.22 3.53
C VAL A 63 24.29 -16.81 4.73
N GLU A 64 25.09 -16.00 5.42
CA GLU A 64 25.81 -16.45 6.62
C GLU A 64 24.81 -16.98 7.68
N LYS A 65 23.77 -16.25 7.96
CA LYS A 65 22.73 -16.63 8.92
C LYS A 65 21.95 -17.86 8.48
N ALA A 66 21.61 -17.96 7.19
CA ALA A 66 20.87 -19.08 6.61
C ALA A 66 21.63 -20.42 6.78
N GLY A 67 22.96 -20.38 6.59
CA GLY A 67 23.82 -21.53 6.82
C GLY A 67 23.79 -22.04 8.26
N VAL A 68 23.80 -21.13 9.24
CA VAL A 68 23.74 -21.45 10.66
C VAL A 68 22.36 -21.96 11.07
N GLU A 69 21.28 -21.30 10.61
CA GLU A 69 19.91 -21.61 11.01
C GLU A 69 19.26 -22.71 10.16
N ASN A 70 19.94 -23.21 9.14
CA ASN A 70 19.42 -24.20 8.18
C ASN A 70 18.09 -23.74 7.54
N ARG A 71 18.07 -22.50 7.06
CA ARG A 71 16.92 -21.82 6.43
C ARG A 71 17.25 -21.40 5.01
N ASN A 72 16.25 -21.36 4.14
CA ASN A 72 16.37 -20.72 2.83
C ASN A 72 16.20 -19.20 2.95
N ILE A 73 16.53 -18.49 1.88
CA ILE A 73 16.34 -17.03 1.79
C ILE A 73 15.25 -16.76 0.75
N LEU A 74 14.26 -15.96 1.12
CA LEU A 74 13.22 -15.50 0.21
C LEU A 74 13.40 -14.02 -0.06
N LEU A 75 13.79 -13.69 -1.30
CA LEU A 75 13.86 -12.32 -1.80
C LEU A 75 12.51 -11.96 -2.44
N ILE A 76 11.97 -10.79 -2.07
CA ILE A 76 10.74 -10.25 -2.64
C ILE A 76 11.07 -8.92 -3.31
N PHE A 77 11.06 -8.91 -4.63
CA PHE A 77 11.32 -7.73 -5.44
C PHE A 77 10.04 -6.93 -5.61
N GLY A 78 10.09 -5.62 -5.36
CA GLY A 78 8.96 -4.73 -5.45
C GLY A 78 9.27 -3.32 -4.98
N GLY A 79 8.26 -2.60 -4.48
CA GLY A 79 8.43 -1.26 -3.93
C GLY A 79 7.18 -0.77 -3.20
N ASN A 80 7.31 0.31 -2.46
CA ASN A 80 6.22 0.88 -1.67
C ASN A 80 5.04 1.39 -2.51
N TRP A 81 5.26 1.65 -3.79
CA TRP A 81 4.23 2.07 -4.76
C TRP A 81 3.36 0.91 -5.28
N CYS A 82 3.74 -0.34 -4.99
CA CYS A 82 3.16 -1.55 -5.58
C CYS A 82 2.01 -2.11 -4.71
N PRO A 83 0.73 -1.95 -5.09
CA PRO A 83 -0.39 -2.46 -4.29
C PRO A 83 -0.37 -3.98 -4.10
N TRP A 84 0.12 -4.73 -5.10
CA TRP A 84 0.23 -6.18 -5.02
C TRP A 84 1.34 -6.62 -4.07
N CYS A 85 2.41 -5.82 -3.92
CA CYS A 85 3.46 -6.08 -2.94
C CYS A 85 2.93 -5.94 -1.51
N HIS A 86 2.12 -4.92 -1.25
CA HIS A 86 1.45 -4.75 0.04
C HIS A 86 0.49 -5.91 0.35
N ARG A 87 -0.29 -6.37 -0.63
CA ARG A 87 -1.19 -7.53 -0.45
C ARG A 87 -0.44 -8.83 -0.15
N LEU A 88 0.71 -9.04 -0.80
CA LEU A 88 1.55 -10.20 -0.50
C LEU A 88 2.13 -10.11 0.92
N HIS A 89 2.61 -8.93 1.29
CA HIS A 89 3.13 -8.68 2.64
C HIS A 89 2.04 -8.86 3.71
N GLU A 90 0.82 -8.38 3.45
CA GLU A 90 -0.33 -8.60 4.33
C GLU A 90 -0.62 -10.11 4.51
N LEU A 91 -0.65 -10.88 3.42
CA LEU A 91 -0.82 -12.33 3.49
C LEU A 91 0.28 -12.99 4.33
N PHE A 92 1.53 -12.59 4.16
CA PHE A 92 2.68 -13.13 4.89
C PHE A 92 2.62 -12.86 6.41
N THR A 93 1.96 -11.78 6.80
CA THR A 93 1.84 -11.38 8.20
C THR A 93 0.53 -11.82 8.85
N SER A 94 -0.54 -12.01 8.07
CA SER A 94 -1.89 -12.30 8.57
C SER A 94 -2.27 -13.79 8.51
N ASP A 95 -1.84 -14.54 7.47
CA ASP A 95 -2.18 -15.96 7.36
C ASP A 95 -1.31 -16.81 8.29
N PRO A 96 -1.89 -17.56 9.25
CA PRO A 96 -1.12 -18.28 10.26
C PRO A 96 -0.20 -19.37 9.70
N GLN A 97 -0.58 -20.03 8.59
CA GLN A 97 0.20 -21.12 8.00
C GLN A 97 1.37 -20.57 7.20
N VAL A 98 1.12 -19.53 6.40
CA VAL A 98 2.16 -18.84 5.63
C VAL A 98 3.16 -18.18 6.57
N LYS A 99 2.69 -17.45 7.57
CA LYS A 99 3.55 -16.82 8.60
C LYS A 99 4.45 -17.83 9.30
N ARG A 100 3.89 -18.98 9.68
CA ARG A 100 4.64 -20.04 10.36
C ARG A 100 5.75 -20.61 9.48
N ILE A 101 5.44 -21.01 8.23
CA ILE A 101 6.45 -21.57 7.32
C ILE A 101 7.57 -20.57 7.00
N LEU A 102 7.22 -19.30 6.83
CA LEU A 102 8.20 -18.22 6.64
C LEU A 102 9.10 -18.09 7.87
N ALA A 103 8.54 -18.03 9.07
CA ALA A 103 9.32 -17.89 10.30
C ALA A 103 10.25 -19.09 10.56
N GLU A 104 9.82 -20.31 10.24
CA GLU A 104 10.58 -21.53 10.51
C GLU A 104 11.62 -21.84 9.43
N ARG A 105 11.35 -21.50 8.15
CA ARG A 105 12.11 -22.04 7.02
C ARG A 105 12.79 -20.99 6.15
N TYR A 106 12.48 -19.68 6.33
CA TYR A 106 12.98 -18.63 5.47
C TYR A 106 13.55 -17.45 6.23
N LEU A 107 14.60 -16.84 5.68
CA LEU A 107 14.98 -15.47 5.95
C LEU A 107 14.39 -14.60 4.84
N LEU A 108 13.55 -13.63 5.23
CA LEU A 108 12.80 -12.80 4.29
C LEU A 108 13.54 -11.47 4.08
N LEU A 109 13.79 -11.10 2.83
CA LEU A 109 14.32 -9.80 2.43
C LEU A 109 13.44 -9.14 1.37
N LEU A 110 13.09 -7.89 1.60
CA LEU A 110 12.34 -7.05 0.67
C LEU A 110 13.34 -6.23 -0.15
N VAL A 111 13.41 -6.48 -1.46
CA VAL A 111 14.33 -5.82 -2.39
C VAL A 111 13.60 -4.70 -3.10
N ASP A 112 13.89 -3.45 -2.74
CA ASP A 112 13.31 -2.29 -3.41
C ASP A 112 13.88 -2.15 -4.83
N VAL A 113 13.00 -2.04 -5.82
CA VAL A 113 13.39 -1.90 -7.24
C VAL A 113 13.27 -0.46 -7.74
N GLY A 114 13.01 0.50 -6.83
CA GLY A 114 12.87 1.93 -7.13
C GLY A 114 11.43 2.38 -7.31
N GLU A 115 11.18 3.64 -7.07
CA GLU A 115 9.83 4.23 -7.04
C GLU A 115 9.33 4.70 -8.42
N LYS A 116 10.24 4.89 -9.40
CA LYS A 116 9.90 5.52 -10.68
C LYS A 116 10.53 4.80 -11.86
N PRO A 117 9.81 4.72 -13.00
CA PRO A 117 10.43 4.38 -14.28
C PRO A 117 11.63 5.32 -14.55
N GLY A 118 12.82 4.76 -14.78
CA GLY A 118 14.03 5.53 -15.06
C GLY A 118 14.99 5.75 -13.89
N GLN A 119 14.59 5.38 -12.66
CA GLN A 119 15.48 5.33 -11.49
C GLN A 119 15.43 3.95 -10.83
N PRO A 120 15.82 2.89 -11.52
CA PRO A 120 15.75 1.54 -10.95
C PRO A 120 16.82 1.35 -9.87
N LEU A 121 16.39 0.91 -8.69
CA LEU A 121 17.27 0.39 -7.64
C LEU A 121 17.50 -1.10 -7.84
N ASN A 122 18.64 -1.60 -7.38
CA ASN A 122 18.96 -3.03 -7.33
C ASN A 122 18.78 -3.76 -8.67
N ARG A 123 19.03 -3.07 -9.79
CA ARG A 123 18.83 -3.61 -11.14
C ARG A 123 19.70 -4.84 -11.40
N ASP A 124 20.91 -4.83 -10.89
CA ASP A 124 21.85 -5.94 -10.96
C ASP A 124 21.33 -7.18 -10.22
N LEU A 125 20.63 -7.00 -9.09
CA LEU A 125 19.98 -8.10 -8.36
C LEU A 125 18.76 -8.64 -9.13
N VAL A 126 17.99 -7.78 -9.80
CA VAL A 126 16.88 -8.19 -10.68
C VAL A 126 17.38 -9.10 -11.81
N GLU A 127 18.51 -8.77 -12.41
CA GLU A 127 19.16 -9.59 -13.45
C GLU A 127 19.75 -10.88 -12.86
N LEU A 128 20.53 -10.75 -11.76
CA LEU A 128 21.21 -11.87 -11.10
C LEU A 128 20.25 -12.97 -10.67
N TYR A 129 19.11 -12.59 -10.06
CA TYR A 129 18.10 -13.54 -9.58
C TYR A 129 17.00 -13.84 -10.59
N ARG A 130 17.18 -13.45 -11.87
CA ARG A 130 16.35 -13.82 -13.01
C ARG A 130 14.86 -13.45 -12.86
N VAL A 131 14.57 -12.35 -12.18
CA VAL A 131 13.18 -11.87 -11.98
C VAL A 131 12.77 -10.78 -12.98
N LYS A 132 13.64 -10.43 -13.91
CA LYS A 132 13.36 -9.47 -14.96
C LYS A 132 12.15 -9.89 -15.80
N GLY A 133 11.22 -8.97 -15.99
CA GLY A 133 10.02 -9.19 -16.81
C GLY A 133 8.86 -9.93 -16.12
N PHE A 134 9.00 -10.29 -14.83
CA PHE A 134 7.93 -11.00 -14.11
C PHE A 134 6.80 -10.09 -13.61
N GLY A 135 6.99 -8.76 -13.64
CA GLY A 135 6.14 -7.83 -12.88
C GLY A 135 6.45 -7.89 -11.39
N TYR A 136 5.70 -7.10 -10.58
CA TYR A 136 5.95 -7.04 -9.13
C TYR A 136 4.65 -7.29 -8.34
N PRO A 137 4.76 -7.98 -7.20
CA PRO A 137 5.98 -8.56 -6.63
C PRO A 137 6.52 -9.73 -7.46
N ALA A 138 7.85 -9.92 -7.43
CA ALA A 138 8.51 -11.11 -7.95
C ALA A 138 9.31 -11.77 -6.83
N LEU A 139 9.40 -13.09 -6.85
CA LEU A 139 10.07 -13.87 -5.81
C LEU A 139 11.32 -14.54 -6.35
N ALA A 140 12.38 -14.57 -5.54
CA ALA A 140 13.51 -15.47 -5.74
C ALA A 140 13.81 -16.22 -4.43
N VAL A 141 13.98 -17.53 -4.53
CA VAL A 141 14.35 -18.37 -3.40
C VAL A 141 15.80 -18.80 -3.56
N LEU A 142 16.58 -18.58 -2.51
CA LEU A 142 17.96 -19.03 -2.45
C LEU A 142 18.07 -20.14 -1.40
N ASP A 143 18.99 -21.07 -1.62
CA ASP A 143 19.39 -22.04 -0.60
C ASP A 143 20.21 -21.35 0.51
N LYS A 144 20.57 -22.09 1.53
CA LYS A 144 21.38 -21.62 2.64
C LYS A 144 22.83 -21.29 2.28
N GLN A 145 23.27 -21.57 1.07
CA GLN A 145 24.57 -21.18 0.51
C GLN A 145 24.44 -19.95 -0.41
N GLY A 146 23.23 -19.46 -0.65
CA GLY A 146 22.98 -18.30 -1.50
C GLY A 146 22.78 -18.65 -2.99
N HIS A 147 22.71 -19.92 -3.37
CA HIS A 147 22.44 -20.31 -4.74
C HIS A 147 20.93 -20.16 -5.06
N LEU A 148 20.63 -19.67 -6.25
CA LEU A 148 19.25 -19.51 -6.71
C LEU A 148 18.60 -20.88 -6.92
N LEU A 149 17.58 -21.21 -6.13
CA LEU A 149 16.74 -22.40 -6.28
C LEU A 149 15.62 -22.17 -7.30
N SER A 150 14.90 -21.05 -7.16
CA SER A 150 13.82 -20.70 -8.07
C SER A 150 13.58 -19.21 -8.16
N ALA A 151 13.06 -18.76 -9.31
CA ALA A 151 12.51 -17.43 -9.52
C ALA A 151 11.05 -17.56 -9.97
N GLN A 152 10.14 -16.79 -9.36
CA GLN A 152 8.70 -16.94 -9.54
C GLN A 152 8.01 -15.60 -9.73
N SER A 153 7.23 -15.49 -10.82
CA SER A 153 6.22 -14.45 -10.95
C SER A 153 5.05 -14.74 -10.01
N THR A 154 4.61 -13.74 -9.24
CA THR A 154 3.49 -13.93 -8.31
C THR A 154 2.12 -13.96 -8.99
N GLY A 155 2.02 -13.61 -10.26
CA GLY A 155 0.76 -13.68 -11.01
C GLY A 155 0.11 -15.07 -10.98
N VAL A 156 0.90 -16.16 -10.98
CA VAL A 156 0.38 -17.54 -10.87
C VAL A 156 -0.11 -17.89 -9.46
N LEU A 157 0.30 -17.10 -8.46
CA LEU A 157 -0.09 -17.27 -7.06
C LEU A 157 -1.34 -16.44 -6.70
N GLU A 158 -1.86 -15.66 -7.65
CA GLU A 158 -3.00 -14.78 -7.43
C GLU A 158 -4.34 -15.52 -7.48
N LYS A 159 -5.33 -14.94 -6.78
CA LYS A 159 -6.74 -15.29 -6.83
C LYS A 159 -7.61 -14.08 -6.50
N GLY A 160 -8.44 -13.68 -7.45
CA GLY A 160 -9.30 -12.51 -7.30
C GLY A 160 -8.51 -11.22 -7.14
N LYS A 161 -8.67 -10.53 -6.01
CA LYS A 161 -8.00 -9.25 -5.73
C LYS A 161 -6.74 -9.38 -4.84
N GLY A 162 -6.21 -10.57 -4.65
CA GLY A 162 -5.04 -10.82 -3.78
C GLY A 162 -4.30 -12.09 -4.16
N HIS A 163 -3.41 -12.53 -3.28
CA HIS A 163 -2.70 -13.81 -3.44
C HIS A 163 -3.48 -14.92 -2.74
N ASP A 164 -3.50 -16.12 -3.35
CA ASP A 164 -4.13 -17.31 -2.79
C ASP A 164 -3.22 -17.94 -1.72
N PRO A 165 -3.64 -18.00 -0.43
CA PRO A 165 -2.82 -18.57 0.63
C PRO A 165 -2.38 -19.99 0.35
N ALA A 166 -3.25 -20.82 -0.25
CA ALA A 166 -2.95 -22.21 -0.56
C ALA A 166 -1.87 -22.36 -1.65
N LYS A 167 -1.95 -21.52 -2.71
CA LYS A 167 -0.93 -21.49 -3.76
C LYS A 167 0.43 -21.00 -3.23
N VAL A 168 0.41 -19.93 -2.41
CA VAL A 168 1.62 -19.39 -1.78
C VAL A 168 2.25 -20.43 -0.86
N LEU A 169 1.44 -21.09 -0.03
CA LEU A 169 1.91 -22.13 0.88
C LEU A 169 2.49 -23.33 0.11
N ALA A 170 1.85 -23.75 -0.96
CA ALA A 170 2.33 -24.83 -1.84
C ALA A 170 3.69 -24.45 -2.46
N PHE A 171 3.81 -23.23 -3.02
CA PHE A 171 5.08 -22.72 -3.55
C PHE A 171 6.19 -22.76 -2.49
N LEU A 172 5.95 -22.21 -1.31
CA LEU A 172 6.94 -22.18 -0.24
C LEU A 172 7.37 -23.60 0.18
N LYS A 173 6.44 -24.55 0.26
CA LYS A 173 6.74 -25.95 0.63
C LYS A 173 7.62 -26.65 -0.40
N THR A 174 7.42 -26.40 -1.70
CA THR A 174 8.21 -27.06 -2.75
C THR A 174 9.68 -26.67 -2.73
N GLN A 175 10.04 -25.51 -2.16
CA GLN A 175 11.41 -25.01 -2.10
C GLN A 175 12.20 -25.51 -0.88
N ILE A 176 11.59 -26.23 0.05
CA ILE A 176 12.24 -26.66 1.31
C ILE A 176 13.02 -27.98 1.15
N GLY A 177 12.78 -28.73 0.13
CA GLY A 177 13.38 -30.05 -0.11
C GLY A 177 14.43 -30.10 -1.23
N SER A 178 14.83 -28.92 -1.73
CA SER A 178 15.76 -28.78 -2.86
C SER A 178 17.18 -28.63 -2.35
#